data_9c3feeb3f74b76aee7c0c78e13a11c8c
#
_entry.id   9c3feeb3f74b76aee7c0c78e13a11c8c
#
_cell.length_a   1.000
_cell.length_b   1.000
_cell.length_c   1.000
_cell.angle_alpha   90.00
_cell.angle_beta   90.00
_cell.angle_gamma   90.00
#
_symmetry.space_group_name_H-M   'P 1'
#
loop_
_entity.id
_entity.type
_entity.pdbx_description
1 polymer ?
#
loop_
_entity_poly.entity_id
_entity_poly.type
_entity_poly.pdbx_seq_one_letter_code
_entity_poly.pdbx_strand_id
1 'polypeptide(L)'
;MYDKNIEILHRVVEERAVIRNISKHRNSDGTLDVDGNLLIWETVMLRFKKIMLWEKTPGFDDRDSRQSEPFIVFVPAKQNTPKNGTIIIAHGGGFETRTGCEGIYPAKYFNDAGFDVAILSYRIKPYSRMDSISDMQRAIRVLRAKRDELQISEKIFVMGFSAGGMLSANCATHFDGGNKESSDIIERQSSRPDAAVICYGAMSSVSFPMPFGMDPESYFHEKTPEARMFLAPEKNISTMTPPFFIWQTVSDDGRHSMCLAKALQDAGVPYELHIFQQGVHGMAMADGDNDLDLDIWHVARWGELCKEWLEFI
;
A
#
# COMPACT_ATOMS: atom_id res chain seq x y z
N MET A 1 -9.00 -0.54 22.74
CA MET A 1 -7.62 -1.10 22.88
C MET A 1 -6.60 -0.36 21.99
N TYR A 2 -7.01 0.08 20.79
CA TYR A 2 -6.19 0.83 19.82
C TYR A 2 -6.59 2.29 19.70
N ASP A 3 -7.51 2.81 20.51
CA ASP A 3 -8.04 4.18 20.43
C ASP A 3 -6.95 5.26 20.58
N LYS A 4 -5.90 4.98 21.36
CA LYS A 4 -4.74 5.87 21.46
C LYS A 4 -4.01 6.07 20.13
N ASN A 5 -4.09 5.10 19.18
CA ASN A 5 -3.48 5.26 17.87
C ASN A 5 -4.16 6.39 17.06
N ILE A 6 -5.44 6.68 17.31
CA ILE A 6 -6.14 7.82 16.69
C ILE A 6 -5.46 9.13 17.11
N GLU A 7 -5.26 9.33 18.42
CA GLU A 7 -4.62 10.54 18.96
C GLU A 7 -3.17 10.69 18.48
N ILE A 8 -2.45 9.54 18.39
CA ILE A 8 -1.07 9.53 17.90
C ILE A 8 -1.05 9.90 16.42
N LEU A 9 -1.93 9.33 15.58
CA LEU A 9 -2.01 9.66 14.16
C LEU A 9 -2.27 11.15 13.96
N HIS A 10 -3.24 11.74 14.69
CA HIS A 10 -3.54 13.17 14.62
C HIS A 10 -2.36 14.05 15.03
N ARG A 11 -1.53 13.64 15.99
CA ARG A 11 -0.31 14.38 16.35
C ARG A 11 0.81 14.21 15.31
N VAL A 12 1.01 13.00 14.83
CA VAL A 12 2.07 12.71 13.86
C VAL A 12 1.88 13.49 12.55
N VAL A 13 0.64 13.61 12.06
CA VAL A 13 0.37 14.37 10.82
C VAL A 13 0.74 15.86 10.92
N GLU A 14 0.77 16.44 12.11
CA GLU A 14 1.22 17.82 12.31
C GLU A 14 2.75 17.97 12.21
N GLU A 15 3.49 16.88 12.36
CA GLU A 15 4.96 16.83 12.26
C GLU A 15 5.43 16.71 10.80
N ARG A 16 4.96 17.61 9.92
CA ARG A 16 5.19 17.55 8.45
C ARG A 16 6.66 17.36 8.07
N ALA A 17 7.58 18.05 8.75
CA ALA A 17 9.01 17.93 8.47
C ALA A 17 9.54 16.51 8.77
N VAL A 18 9.06 15.88 9.84
CA VAL A 18 9.45 14.51 10.20
C VAL A 18 8.92 13.53 9.16
N ILE A 19 7.64 13.66 8.76
CA ILE A 19 7.03 12.78 7.74
C ILE A 19 7.76 12.90 6.40
N ARG A 20 8.09 14.10 5.96
CA ARG A 20 8.86 14.34 4.73
C ARG A 20 10.26 13.72 4.79
N ASN A 21 10.92 13.79 5.94
CA ASN A 21 12.26 13.23 6.11
C ASN A 21 12.27 11.70 6.02
N ILE A 22 11.13 11.01 6.15
CA ILE A 22 11.06 9.56 5.92
C ILE A 22 11.46 9.20 4.49
N SER A 23 11.18 10.07 3.51
CA SER A 23 11.49 9.81 2.10
C SER A 23 12.56 10.73 1.51
N LYS A 24 12.90 11.82 2.17
CA LYS A 24 13.79 12.87 1.63
C LYS A 24 15.10 13.07 2.38
N HIS A 25 15.33 12.32 3.43
CA HIS A 25 16.60 12.46 4.16
C HIS A 25 17.80 12.16 3.25
N ARG A 26 18.80 13.04 3.27
CA ARG A 26 19.94 12.98 2.36
C ARG A 26 21.25 12.93 3.14
N ASN A 27 22.21 12.23 2.57
CA ASN A 27 23.61 12.27 3.00
C ASN A 27 24.22 13.66 2.68
N SER A 28 25.38 13.94 3.24
CA SER A 28 26.11 15.18 3.01
C SER A 28 26.51 15.40 1.54
N ASP A 29 26.59 14.35 0.73
CA ASP A 29 26.85 14.40 -0.71
C ASP A 29 25.58 14.56 -1.58
N GLY A 30 24.38 14.66 -0.94
CA GLY A 30 23.11 14.83 -1.59
C GLY A 30 22.43 13.52 -2.05
N THR A 31 23.07 12.37 -1.89
CA THR A 31 22.45 11.06 -2.15
C THR A 31 21.34 10.74 -1.13
N LEU A 32 20.38 9.88 -1.52
CA LEU A 32 19.33 9.44 -0.60
C LEU A 32 19.95 8.63 0.54
N ASP A 33 19.70 9.05 1.77
CA ASP A 33 20.06 8.29 2.96
C ASP A 33 18.95 7.30 3.29
N VAL A 34 19.01 6.12 2.69
CA VAL A 34 18.01 5.06 2.87
C VAL A 34 17.94 4.62 4.33
N ASP A 35 19.07 4.41 4.98
CA ASP A 35 19.11 3.93 6.37
C ASP A 35 18.56 4.99 7.34
N GLY A 36 18.88 6.27 7.12
CA GLY A 36 18.29 7.38 7.87
C GLY A 36 16.78 7.49 7.66
N ASN A 37 16.29 7.34 6.44
CA ASN A 37 14.86 7.32 6.13
C ASN A 37 14.14 6.18 6.88
N LEU A 38 14.71 4.97 6.86
CA LEU A 38 14.14 3.82 7.56
C LEU A 38 14.14 4.02 9.08
N LEU A 39 15.20 4.58 9.65
CA LEU A 39 15.27 4.89 11.07
C LEU A 39 14.20 5.90 11.50
N ILE A 40 13.94 6.93 10.69
CA ILE A 40 12.89 7.91 10.96
C ILE A 40 11.52 7.23 10.94
N TRP A 41 11.24 6.39 9.93
CA TRP A 41 10.01 5.61 9.86
C TRP A 41 9.82 4.74 11.11
N GLU A 42 10.82 3.93 11.47
CA GLU A 42 10.75 3.06 12.64
C GLU A 42 10.51 3.87 13.93
N THR A 43 11.18 5.04 14.08
CA THR A 43 11.02 5.92 15.22
C THR A 43 9.57 6.47 15.31
N VAL A 44 8.98 6.85 14.18
CA VAL A 44 7.57 7.30 14.14
C VAL A 44 6.64 6.14 14.50
N MET A 45 6.87 4.96 13.92
CA MET A 45 6.04 3.78 14.16
C MET A 45 6.15 3.22 15.59
N LEU A 46 7.26 3.46 16.30
CA LEU A 46 7.38 3.09 17.73
C LEU A 46 6.40 3.83 18.64
N ARG A 47 5.84 4.95 18.20
CA ARG A 47 4.84 5.71 18.98
C ARG A 47 3.49 5.00 19.04
N PHE A 48 3.21 4.13 18.06
CA PHE A 48 1.94 3.44 17.91
C PHE A 48 1.96 2.05 18.56
N LYS A 49 0.79 1.59 18.97
CA LYS A 49 0.58 0.19 19.27
C LYS A 49 0.49 -0.61 17.97
N LYS A 50 1.44 -1.53 17.78
CA LYS A 50 1.57 -2.38 16.58
C LYS A 50 0.85 -3.72 16.75
N ILE A 51 0.48 -4.34 15.64
CA ILE A 51 0.11 -5.75 15.54
C ILE A 51 1.15 -6.42 14.66
N MET A 52 1.96 -7.30 15.22
CA MET A 52 2.94 -8.08 14.47
C MET A 52 2.22 -9.08 13.57
N LEU A 53 2.70 -9.27 12.35
CA LEU A 53 2.05 -10.16 11.38
C LEU A 53 2.31 -11.64 11.72
N TRP A 54 3.49 -11.96 12.26
CA TRP A 54 3.86 -13.29 12.71
C TRP A 54 4.38 -13.25 14.14
N GLU A 55 4.39 -14.38 14.80
CA GLU A 55 5.18 -14.59 16.02
C GLU A 55 6.67 -14.59 15.70
N LYS A 56 7.05 -15.23 14.57
CA LYS A 56 8.37 -15.16 13.94
C LYS A 56 8.19 -15.10 12.43
N THR A 57 8.68 -14.04 11.80
CA THR A 57 8.50 -13.82 10.37
C THR A 57 9.33 -14.80 9.53
N PRO A 58 8.70 -15.58 8.64
CA PRO A 58 9.44 -16.50 7.78
C PRO A 58 10.49 -15.77 6.93
N GLY A 59 11.74 -16.25 6.97
CA GLY A 59 12.84 -15.70 6.18
C GLY A 59 13.35 -14.32 6.61
N PHE A 60 12.88 -13.78 7.73
CA PHE A 60 13.45 -12.53 8.28
C PHE A 60 14.82 -12.79 8.90
N ASP A 61 15.79 -11.92 8.60
CA ASP A 61 17.13 -11.99 9.20
C ASP A 61 17.14 -11.16 10.49
N ASP A 62 17.24 -11.82 11.62
CA ASP A 62 17.28 -11.17 12.96
C ASP A 62 18.45 -10.17 13.11
N ARG A 63 19.43 -10.19 12.18
CA ARG A 63 20.55 -9.24 12.14
C ARG A 63 20.23 -7.98 11.31
N ASP A 64 19.11 -7.94 10.60
CA ASP A 64 18.70 -6.74 9.87
C ASP A 64 18.23 -5.67 10.86
N SER A 65 19.14 -4.73 11.16
CA SER A 65 18.85 -3.61 12.06
C SER A 65 18.18 -2.42 11.39
N ARG A 66 17.97 -2.47 10.06
CA ARG A 66 17.42 -1.35 9.27
C ARG A 66 15.91 -1.29 9.30
N GLN A 67 15.26 -2.42 9.47
CA GLN A 67 13.82 -2.53 9.51
C GLN A 67 13.36 -3.55 10.55
N SER A 68 12.21 -3.30 11.16
CA SER A 68 11.55 -4.27 12.05
C SER A 68 10.92 -5.40 11.24
N GLU A 69 10.64 -6.54 11.90
CA GLU A 69 9.70 -7.53 11.38
C GLU A 69 8.38 -6.87 10.97
N PRO A 70 7.69 -7.37 9.93
CA PRO A 70 6.50 -6.71 9.38
C PRO A 70 5.35 -6.66 10.38
N PHE A 71 4.66 -5.52 10.39
CA PHE A 71 3.56 -5.22 11.29
C PHE A 71 2.52 -4.32 10.62
N ILE A 72 1.37 -4.21 11.26
CA ILE A 72 0.40 -3.17 10.97
C ILE A 72 0.22 -2.24 12.18
N VAL A 73 0.03 -0.95 11.91
CA VAL A 73 -0.49 0.03 12.86
C VAL A 73 -1.98 0.15 12.60
N PHE A 74 -2.77 -0.47 13.46
CA PHE A 74 -4.23 -0.39 13.35
C PHE A 74 -4.75 0.86 14.04
N VAL A 75 -5.54 1.67 13.32
CA VAL A 75 -6.22 2.88 13.82
C VAL A 75 -7.71 2.70 13.59
N PRO A 76 -8.51 2.50 14.64
CA PRO A 76 -9.95 2.31 14.50
C PRO A 76 -10.63 3.58 14.03
N ALA A 77 -11.74 3.46 13.29
CA ALA A 77 -12.63 4.57 13.01
C ALA A 77 -13.20 5.13 14.32
N LYS A 78 -13.55 6.45 14.33
CA LYS A 78 -14.13 7.08 15.51
C LYS A 78 -15.39 6.33 15.96
N GLN A 79 -15.57 6.21 17.27
CA GLN A 79 -16.77 5.59 17.83
C GLN A 79 -18.03 6.31 17.33
N ASN A 80 -19.07 5.53 17.05
CA ASN A 80 -20.37 6.00 16.54
C ASN A 80 -20.37 6.48 15.07
N THR A 81 -19.31 6.24 14.30
CA THR A 81 -19.39 6.36 12.84
C THR A 81 -19.77 5.02 12.22
N PRO A 82 -20.55 5.00 11.13
CA PRO A 82 -20.71 3.78 10.33
C PRO A 82 -19.35 3.23 9.93
N LYS A 83 -19.13 1.92 10.08
CA LYS A 83 -17.86 1.30 9.68
C LYS A 83 -17.93 0.93 8.21
N ASN A 84 -17.29 1.74 7.38
CA ASN A 84 -17.29 1.58 5.92
C ASN A 84 -16.35 0.45 5.44
N GLY A 85 -15.51 -0.08 6.31
CA GLY A 85 -14.52 -1.11 6.01
C GLY A 85 -13.18 -0.81 6.67
N THR A 86 -12.21 -1.70 6.45
CA THR A 86 -10.82 -1.53 6.91
C THR A 86 -9.91 -1.39 5.71
N ILE A 87 -9.11 -0.33 5.62
CA ILE A 87 -8.16 -0.09 4.54
C ILE A 87 -6.74 -0.40 5.04
N ILE A 88 -6.08 -1.39 4.42
CA ILE A 88 -4.64 -1.61 4.59
C ILE A 88 -3.92 -0.66 3.65
N ILE A 89 -3.08 0.22 4.19
CA ILE A 89 -2.36 1.23 3.42
C ILE A 89 -0.88 0.84 3.32
N ALA A 90 -0.41 0.66 2.07
CA ALA A 90 0.98 0.36 1.73
C ALA A 90 1.66 1.59 1.13
N HIS A 91 2.70 2.07 1.82
CA HIS A 91 3.53 3.18 1.36
C HIS A 91 4.33 2.83 0.09
N GLY A 92 4.81 3.82 -0.63
CA GLY A 92 5.79 3.66 -1.71
C GLY A 92 7.24 3.56 -1.21
N GLY A 93 8.17 3.93 -2.10
CA GLY A 93 9.60 3.93 -1.83
C GLY A 93 10.38 2.89 -2.63
N GLY A 94 9.85 2.42 -3.77
CA GLY A 94 10.56 1.55 -4.71
C GLY A 94 10.97 0.18 -4.16
N PHE A 95 10.37 -0.30 -3.09
CA PHE A 95 10.80 -1.49 -2.33
C PHE A 95 12.21 -1.38 -1.72
N GLU A 96 12.78 -0.18 -1.67
CA GLU A 96 14.11 0.09 -1.10
C GLU A 96 14.05 0.98 0.13
N THR A 97 13.09 1.88 0.18
CA THR A 97 12.85 2.81 1.29
C THR A 97 11.35 2.91 1.58
N ARG A 98 10.94 3.87 2.38
CA ARG A 98 9.55 4.14 2.72
C ARG A 98 9.22 5.62 2.46
N THR A 99 7.96 5.90 2.12
CA THR A 99 7.46 7.27 1.93
C THR A 99 6.45 7.59 3.01
N GLY A 100 6.78 8.54 3.88
CA GLY A 100 5.94 8.89 5.03
C GLY A 100 4.61 9.51 4.63
N CYS A 101 4.62 10.39 3.63
CA CYS A 101 3.42 11.06 3.14
C CYS A 101 2.39 10.08 2.53
N GLU A 102 2.85 8.98 1.93
CA GLU A 102 1.98 7.96 1.31
C GLU A 102 1.44 6.94 2.31
N GLY A 103 2.02 6.85 3.50
CA GLY A 103 1.51 5.98 4.57
C GLY A 103 0.61 6.71 5.55
N ILE A 104 1.03 7.90 6.00
CA ILE A 104 0.46 8.59 7.15
C ILE A 104 -0.71 9.51 6.76
N TYR A 105 -0.58 10.35 5.72
CA TYR A 105 -1.65 11.26 5.33
C TYR A 105 -2.90 10.55 4.79
N PRO A 106 -2.78 9.54 3.90
CA PRO A 106 -3.95 8.75 3.50
C PRO A 106 -4.61 8.04 4.68
N ALA A 107 -3.81 7.52 5.64
CA ALA A 107 -4.36 6.90 6.84
C ALA A 107 -5.23 7.88 7.64
N LYS A 108 -4.76 9.12 7.83
CA LYS A 108 -5.55 10.16 8.47
C LYS A 108 -6.81 10.51 7.69
N TYR A 109 -6.69 10.73 6.37
CA TYR A 109 -7.80 11.11 5.50
C TYR A 109 -8.95 10.09 5.56
N PHE A 110 -8.64 8.81 5.33
CA PHE A 110 -9.66 7.76 5.34
C PHE A 110 -10.16 7.42 6.75
N ASN A 111 -9.33 7.58 7.78
CA ASN A 111 -9.80 7.42 9.16
C ASN A 111 -10.80 8.51 9.56
N ASP A 112 -10.55 9.76 9.19
CA ASP A 112 -11.52 10.85 9.38
C ASP A 112 -12.80 10.65 8.56
N ALA A 113 -12.71 9.96 7.41
CA ALA A 113 -13.85 9.58 6.57
C ALA A 113 -14.63 8.36 7.10
N GLY A 114 -14.26 7.78 8.23
CA GLY A 114 -15.01 6.69 8.89
C GLY A 114 -14.56 5.29 8.53
N PHE A 115 -13.37 5.12 7.95
CA PHE A 115 -12.76 3.82 7.75
C PHE A 115 -11.84 3.44 8.92
N ASP A 116 -11.85 2.18 9.32
CA ASP A 116 -10.72 1.63 10.05
C ASP A 116 -9.52 1.62 9.12
N VAL A 117 -8.31 1.96 9.59
CA VAL A 117 -7.12 1.93 8.75
C VAL A 117 -6.00 1.10 9.39
N ALA A 118 -5.19 0.46 8.57
CA ALA A 118 -4.04 -0.32 8.98
C ALA A 118 -2.83 0.09 8.14
N ILE A 119 -1.92 0.89 8.71
CA ILE A 119 -0.67 1.25 8.04
C ILE A 119 0.25 0.03 8.06
N LEU A 120 0.57 -0.50 6.88
CA LEU A 120 1.40 -1.69 6.72
C LEU A 120 2.88 -1.31 6.61
N SER A 121 3.70 -1.85 7.51
CA SER A 121 5.15 -1.87 7.38
C SER A 121 5.56 -3.25 6.86
N TYR A 122 5.68 -3.37 5.53
CA TYR A 122 6.06 -4.60 4.85
C TYR A 122 7.57 -4.67 4.63
N ARG A 123 8.09 -5.87 4.41
CA ARG A 123 9.51 -6.08 4.10
C ARG A 123 9.88 -5.45 2.77
N ILE A 124 10.98 -4.70 2.78
CA ILE A 124 11.62 -4.11 1.60
C ILE A 124 13.03 -4.68 1.46
N LYS A 125 13.82 -4.27 0.47
CA LYS A 125 15.20 -4.75 0.34
C LYS A 125 15.93 -4.89 1.68
N PRO A 126 16.66 -5.99 1.92
CA PRO A 126 17.11 -6.99 0.94
C PRO A 126 16.11 -8.12 0.60
N TYR A 127 14.89 -8.05 1.15
CA TYR A 127 13.86 -9.06 0.90
C TYR A 127 13.25 -8.89 -0.51
N SER A 128 12.68 -9.98 -1.01
CA SER A 128 12.07 -10.02 -2.33
C SER A 128 10.67 -9.39 -2.35
N ARG A 129 10.16 -9.06 -3.53
CA ARG A 129 8.76 -8.65 -3.71
C ARG A 129 7.76 -9.74 -3.28
N MET A 130 8.15 -11.02 -3.38
CA MET A 130 7.34 -12.13 -2.88
C MET A 130 7.16 -12.07 -1.36
N ASP A 131 8.21 -11.68 -0.63
CA ASP A 131 8.13 -11.45 0.81
C ASP A 131 7.18 -10.30 1.13
N SER A 132 7.25 -9.19 0.38
CA SER A 132 6.32 -8.06 0.54
C SER A 132 4.86 -8.46 0.27
N ILE A 133 4.61 -9.27 -0.78
CA ILE A 133 3.27 -9.81 -1.11
C ILE A 133 2.76 -10.70 0.05
N SER A 134 3.62 -11.58 0.57
CA SER A 134 3.31 -12.43 1.72
C SER A 134 2.93 -11.60 2.96
N ASP A 135 3.63 -10.49 3.20
CA ASP A 135 3.33 -9.57 4.31
C ASP A 135 1.95 -8.94 4.17
N MET A 136 1.58 -8.45 2.98
CA MET A 136 0.26 -7.88 2.75
C MET A 136 -0.84 -8.94 2.84
N GLN A 137 -0.64 -10.12 2.26
CA GLN A 137 -1.56 -11.23 2.38
C GLN A 137 -1.76 -11.63 3.85
N ARG A 138 -0.68 -11.68 4.62
CA ARG A 138 -0.72 -11.96 6.05
C ARG A 138 -1.46 -10.87 6.83
N ALA A 139 -1.29 -9.60 6.47
CA ALA A 139 -2.02 -8.48 7.08
C ALA A 139 -3.55 -8.63 6.90
N ILE A 140 -4.00 -9.01 5.70
CA ILE A 140 -5.42 -9.30 5.44
C ILE A 140 -5.91 -10.44 6.34
N ARG A 141 -5.15 -11.55 6.40
CA ARG A 141 -5.51 -12.70 7.23
C ARG A 141 -5.56 -12.36 8.72
N VAL A 142 -4.59 -11.56 9.21
CA VAL A 142 -4.56 -11.09 10.60
C VAL A 142 -5.80 -10.28 10.94
N LEU A 143 -6.19 -9.34 10.09
CA LEU A 143 -7.39 -8.53 10.28
C LEU A 143 -8.65 -9.40 10.27
N ARG A 144 -8.77 -10.36 9.35
CA ARG A 144 -9.90 -11.28 9.30
C ARG A 144 -9.98 -12.17 10.56
N ALA A 145 -8.85 -12.73 11.00
CA ALA A 145 -8.79 -13.58 12.19
C ALA A 145 -9.10 -12.82 13.48
N LYS A 146 -8.72 -11.52 13.52
CA LYS A 146 -8.93 -10.64 14.68
C LYS A 146 -10.17 -9.75 14.56
N ARG A 147 -11.06 -10.00 13.60
CA ARG A 147 -12.21 -9.15 13.31
C ARG A 147 -13.01 -8.79 14.55
N ASP A 148 -13.37 -9.77 15.35
CA ASP A 148 -14.20 -9.58 16.56
C ASP A 148 -13.42 -8.85 17.66
N GLU A 149 -12.12 -9.15 17.84
CA GLU A 149 -11.22 -8.44 18.77
C GLU A 149 -11.09 -6.97 18.41
N LEU A 150 -10.92 -6.66 17.11
CA LEU A 150 -10.74 -5.33 16.59
C LEU A 150 -12.05 -4.59 16.32
N GLN A 151 -13.18 -5.32 16.38
CA GLN A 151 -14.52 -4.79 16.08
C GLN A 151 -14.61 -4.13 14.70
N ILE A 152 -13.98 -4.72 13.70
CA ILE A 152 -13.99 -4.24 12.30
C ILE A 152 -15.10 -4.90 11.48
N SER A 153 -15.47 -4.29 10.35
CA SER A 153 -16.39 -4.86 9.38
C SER A 153 -15.79 -6.06 8.64
N GLU A 154 -16.58 -6.75 7.83
CA GLU A 154 -16.08 -7.85 6.99
C GLU A 154 -15.24 -7.38 5.82
N LYS A 155 -15.47 -6.14 5.35
CA LYS A 155 -14.79 -5.58 4.19
C LYS A 155 -13.36 -5.15 4.54
N ILE A 156 -12.39 -5.72 3.84
CA ILE A 156 -10.97 -5.38 3.95
C ILE A 156 -10.45 -4.97 2.57
N PHE A 157 -10.01 -3.74 2.47
CA PHE A 157 -9.48 -3.15 1.25
C PHE A 157 -7.96 -3.03 1.34
N VAL A 158 -7.27 -3.13 0.20
CA VAL A 158 -5.86 -2.79 0.09
C VAL A 158 -5.71 -1.51 -0.71
N MET A 159 -4.91 -0.59 -0.21
CA MET A 159 -4.58 0.67 -0.87
C MET A 159 -3.07 0.82 -0.90
N GLY A 160 -2.53 1.20 -2.04
CA GLY A 160 -1.09 1.38 -2.13
C GLY A 160 -0.67 2.48 -3.08
N PHE A 161 0.47 3.07 -2.78
CA PHE A 161 1.06 4.19 -3.48
C PHE A 161 2.38 3.77 -4.13
N SER A 162 2.61 4.10 -5.40
CA SER A 162 3.87 3.77 -6.07
C SER A 162 4.20 2.25 -5.97
N ALA A 163 5.30 1.89 -5.34
CA ALA A 163 5.64 0.49 -5.03
C ALA A 163 4.55 -0.21 -4.21
N GLY A 164 3.91 0.49 -3.26
CA GLY A 164 2.75 0.00 -2.51
C GLY A 164 1.53 -0.25 -3.42
N GLY A 165 1.36 0.53 -4.48
CA GLY A 165 0.35 0.30 -5.50
C GLY A 165 0.60 -0.99 -6.29
N MET A 166 1.86 -1.22 -6.69
CA MET A 166 2.27 -2.50 -7.29
C MET A 166 2.01 -3.68 -6.34
N LEU A 167 2.36 -3.53 -5.07
CA LEU A 167 2.13 -4.53 -4.03
C LEU A 167 0.65 -4.83 -3.84
N SER A 168 -0.20 -3.80 -3.78
CA SER A 168 -1.65 -3.94 -3.65
C SER A 168 -2.27 -4.65 -4.85
N ALA A 169 -1.83 -4.31 -6.07
CA ALA A 169 -2.29 -4.98 -7.29
C ALA A 169 -1.83 -6.45 -7.34
N ASN A 170 -0.58 -6.75 -6.97
CA ASN A 170 -0.09 -8.12 -6.87
C ASN A 170 -0.87 -8.93 -5.82
N CYS A 171 -1.11 -8.36 -4.64
CA CYS A 171 -1.91 -9.04 -3.61
C CYS A 171 -3.34 -9.35 -4.11
N ALA A 172 -3.96 -8.41 -4.83
CA ALA A 172 -5.31 -8.56 -5.37
C ALA A 172 -5.39 -9.54 -6.57
N THR A 173 -4.26 -9.93 -7.17
CA THR A 173 -4.22 -10.91 -8.28
C THR A 173 -3.64 -12.27 -7.88
N HIS A 174 -2.94 -12.34 -6.74
CA HIS A 174 -2.28 -13.56 -6.22
C HIS A 174 -2.80 -14.01 -4.85
N PHE A 175 -4.06 -13.79 -4.58
CA PHE A 175 -4.70 -14.23 -3.32
C PHE A 175 -5.00 -15.72 -3.33
N ASP A 176 -5.28 -16.24 -2.13
CA ASP A 176 -5.81 -17.60 -1.92
C ASP A 176 -6.93 -17.64 -0.87
N GLY A 177 -7.60 -18.77 -0.79
CA GLY A 177 -8.72 -19.00 0.13
C GLY A 177 -8.32 -19.33 1.59
N GLY A 178 -7.01 -19.38 1.87
CA GLY A 178 -6.46 -19.85 3.13
C GLY A 178 -6.36 -21.38 3.25
N ASN A 179 -5.46 -21.84 4.10
CA ASN A 179 -5.26 -23.25 4.39
C ASN A 179 -6.07 -23.67 5.63
N LYS A 180 -7.23 -24.29 5.43
CA LYS A 180 -8.14 -24.68 6.51
C LYS A 180 -7.54 -25.68 7.52
N GLU A 181 -6.53 -26.43 7.09
CA GLU A 181 -5.84 -27.45 7.91
C GLU A 181 -4.60 -26.87 8.64
N SER A 182 -4.27 -25.59 8.43
CA SER A 182 -3.13 -24.97 9.11
C SER A 182 -3.30 -24.98 10.62
N SER A 183 -2.24 -25.26 11.36
CA SER A 183 -2.19 -25.07 12.82
C SER A 183 -2.28 -23.59 13.20
N ASP A 184 -1.77 -22.69 12.36
CA ASP A 184 -1.94 -21.24 12.50
C ASP A 184 -3.35 -20.82 12.04
N ILE A 185 -4.16 -20.37 12.99
CA ILE A 185 -5.55 -19.93 12.72
C ILE A 185 -5.61 -18.74 11.74
N ILE A 186 -4.55 -17.93 11.66
CA ILE A 186 -4.47 -16.80 10.75
C ILE A 186 -4.33 -17.30 9.30
N GLU A 187 -3.54 -18.35 9.07
CA GLU A 187 -3.39 -18.96 7.74
C GLU A 187 -4.66 -19.67 7.25
N ARG A 188 -5.64 -19.90 8.10
CA ARG A 188 -6.97 -20.42 7.69
C ARG A 188 -7.84 -19.37 7.01
N GLN A 189 -7.48 -18.08 7.10
CA GLN A 189 -8.23 -16.98 6.52
C GLN A 189 -7.83 -16.75 5.07
N SER A 190 -8.80 -16.30 4.25
CA SER A 190 -8.51 -15.86 2.88
C SER A 190 -7.63 -14.61 2.87
N SER A 191 -6.68 -14.57 1.94
CA SER A 191 -5.88 -13.37 1.65
C SER A 191 -6.50 -12.47 0.59
N ARG A 192 -7.67 -12.82 0.02
CA ARG A 192 -8.33 -12.00 -1.00
C ARG A 192 -8.85 -10.70 -0.38
N PRO A 193 -8.42 -9.51 -0.84
CA PRO A 193 -9.06 -8.27 -0.43
C PRO A 193 -10.45 -8.14 -1.07
N ASP A 194 -11.31 -7.30 -0.48
CA ASP A 194 -12.65 -7.06 -1.03
C ASP A 194 -12.63 -5.99 -2.13
N ALA A 195 -11.62 -5.11 -2.14
CA ALA A 195 -11.28 -4.23 -3.25
C ALA A 195 -9.80 -3.80 -3.17
N ALA A 196 -9.26 -3.28 -4.29
CA ALA A 196 -7.90 -2.74 -4.38
C ALA A 196 -7.90 -1.30 -4.90
N VAL A 197 -7.18 -0.41 -4.22
CA VAL A 197 -6.96 0.99 -4.60
C VAL A 197 -5.52 1.18 -5.00
N ILE A 198 -5.31 1.57 -6.26
CA ILE A 198 -3.99 1.69 -6.87
C ILE A 198 -3.69 3.15 -7.17
N CYS A 199 -2.74 3.70 -6.45
CA CYS A 199 -2.30 5.09 -6.59
C CYS A 199 -0.95 5.10 -7.33
N TYR A 200 -0.96 5.54 -8.59
CA TYR A 200 0.22 5.68 -9.46
C TYR A 200 1.24 4.53 -9.37
N GLY A 201 0.78 3.31 -9.34
CA GLY A 201 1.66 2.15 -9.39
C GLY A 201 2.20 1.88 -10.79
N ALA A 202 3.49 1.56 -10.91
CA ALA A 202 4.09 1.10 -12.16
C ALA A 202 3.80 -0.39 -12.38
N MET A 203 2.66 -0.71 -13.01
CA MET A 203 2.11 -2.07 -13.02
C MET A 203 2.93 -3.06 -13.82
N SER A 204 3.41 -2.70 -15.01
CA SER A 204 3.92 -3.69 -15.95
C SER A 204 5.33 -3.38 -16.45
N SER A 205 6.18 -4.41 -16.42
CA SER A 205 7.43 -4.50 -17.19
C SER A 205 7.29 -5.34 -18.45
N VAL A 206 6.09 -5.85 -18.76
CA VAL A 206 5.82 -6.83 -19.82
C VAL A 206 4.99 -6.24 -20.95
N SER A 207 3.97 -5.43 -20.65
CA SER A 207 2.96 -5.01 -21.64
C SER A 207 3.42 -3.90 -22.57
N PHE A 208 4.46 -3.14 -22.21
CA PHE A 208 5.03 -2.07 -23.03
C PHE A 208 6.48 -1.81 -22.64
N PRO A 209 7.29 -1.20 -23.54
CA PRO A 209 8.67 -0.86 -23.22
C PRO A 209 8.75 0.09 -22.02
N MET A 210 9.72 -0.14 -21.15
CA MET A 210 9.99 0.72 -20.01
C MET A 210 10.29 2.15 -20.48
N PRO A 211 9.76 3.19 -19.80
CA PRO A 211 10.09 4.56 -20.11
C PRO A 211 11.57 4.84 -19.80
N PHE A 212 12.15 5.77 -20.55
CA PHE A 212 13.50 6.32 -20.29
C PHE A 212 14.65 5.29 -20.32
N GLY A 213 14.51 4.16 -21.01
CA GLY A 213 15.56 3.14 -21.08
C GLY A 213 15.85 2.44 -19.77
N MET A 214 14.94 2.50 -18.82
CA MET A 214 15.07 1.79 -17.55
C MET A 214 15.09 0.28 -17.81
N ASP A 215 16.05 -0.40 -17.20
CA ASP A 215 16.09 -1.85 -17.20
C ASP A 215 15.07 -2.40 -16.19
N PRO A 216 14.18 -3.33 -16.60
CA PRO A 216 13.20 -3.94 -15.72
C PRO A 216 13.81 -4.61 -14.48
N GLU A 217 14.99 -5.20 -14.60
CA GLU A 217 15.67 -5.82 -13.47
C GLU A 217 16.04 -4.79 -12.41
N SER A 218 16.55 -3.63 -12.84
CA SER A 218 16.94 -2.56 -11.94
C SER A 218 15.73 -1.87 -11.30
N TYR A 219 14.66 -1.64 -12.09
CA TYR A 219 13.50 -0.88 -11.63
C TYR A 219 12.48 -1.72 -10.87
N PHE A 220 12.15 -2.90 -11.41
CA PHE A 220 11.16 -3.79 -10.80
C PHE A 220 11.76 -4.89 -9.93
N HIS A 221 13.09 -5.01 -9.88
CA HIS A 221 13.81 -6.11 -9.20
C HIS A 221 13.41 -7.51 -9.72
N GLU A 222 13.04 -7.61 -11.00
CA GLU A 222 12.51 -8.81 -11.64
C GLU A 222 13.55 -9.42 -12.57
N LYS A 223 14.28 -10.42 -12.06
CA LYS A 223 15.45 -10.99 -12.75
C LYS A 223 15.13 -11.91 -13.93
N THR A 224 13.97 -12.55 -13.92
CA THR A 224 13.61 -13.53 -14.96
C THR A 224 12.32 -13.16 -15.67
N PRO A 225 12.11 -13.61 -16.93
CA PRO A 225 10.86 -13.43 -17.65
C PRO A 225 9.65 -13.99 -16.87
N GLU A 226 9.81 -15.13 -16.19
CA GLU A 226 8.78 -15.78 -15.40
C GLU A 226 8.38 -14.91 -14.20
N ALA A 227 9.37 -14.32 -13.49
CA ALA A 227 9.11 -13.38 -12.40
C ALA A 227 8.39 -12.13 -12.91
N ARG A 228 8.78 -11.60 -14.08
CA ARG A 228 8.09 -10.46 -14.71
C ARG A 228 6.63 -10.77 -15.02
N MET A 229 6.37 -11.93 -15.60
CA MET A 229 5.00 -12.37 -15.91
C MET A 229 4.17 -12.56 -14.63
N PHE A 230 4.76 -13.20 -13.62
CA PHE A 230 4.09 -13.40 -12.32
C PHE A 230 3.77 -12.07 -11.63
N LEU A 231 4.72 -11.13 -11.63
CA LEU A 231 4.57 -9.83 -10.93
C LEU A 231 3.86 -8.75 -11.77
N ALA A 232 3.44 -9.06 -13.00
CA ALA A 232 2.64 -8.17 -13.85
C ALA A 232 1.14 -8.39 -13.58
N PRO A 233 0.46 -7.52 -12.80
CA PRO A 233 -0.92 -7.79 -12.37
C PRO A 233 -1.88 -7.96 -13.55
N GLU A 234 -1.69 -7.21 -14.65
CA GLU A 234 -2.52 -7.30 -15.85
C GLU A 234 -2.43 -8.64 -16.59
N LYS A 235 -1.44 -9.49 -16.25
CA LYS A 235 -1.29 -10.85 -16.77
C LYS A 235 -1.92 -11.91 -15.86
N ASN A 236 -2.33 -11.52 -14.66
CA ASN A 236 -2.79 -12.44 -13.61
C ASN A 236 -4.23 -12.13 -13.15
N ILE A 237 -5.00 -11.37 -13.93
CA ILE A 237 -6.41 -11.11 -13.68
C ILE A 237 -7.22 -12.38 -13.93
N SER A 238 -8.17 -12.64 -13.05
CA SER A 238 -9.15 -13.71 -13.18
C SER A 238 -10.56 -13.21 -12.84
N THR A 239 -11.59 -14.00 -13.09
CA THR A 239 -12.96 -13.67 -12.69
C THR A 239 -13.16 -13.55 -11.17
N MET A 240 -12.20 -14.04 -10.39
CA MET A 240 -12.19 -13.96 -8.92
C MET A 240 -11.43 -12.74 -8.41
N THR A 241 -10.75 -12.00 -9.28
CA THR A 241 -10.05 -10.76 -8.93
C THR A 241 -11.06 -9.74 -8.36
N PRO A 242 -10.76 -9.06 -7.22
CA PRO A 242 -11.68 -8.08 -6.65
C PRO A 242 -11.80 -6.83 -7.51
N PRO A 243 -12.78 -5.96 -7.27
CA PRO A 243 -12.88 -4.65 -7.92
C PRO A 243 -11.68 -3.74 -7.65
N PHE A 244 -11.38 -2.84 -8.60
CA PHE A 244 -10.25 -1.92 -8.54
C PHE A 244 -10.68 -0.46 -8.67
N PHE A 245 -10.11 0.42 -7.82
CA PHE A 245 -10.04 1.86 -8.06
C PHE A 245 -8.60 2.20 -8.43
N ILE A 246 -8.41 2.89 -9.54
CA ILE A 246 -7.08 3.16 -10.12
C ILE A 246 -6.97 4.65 -10.45
N TRP A 247 -5.89 5.30 -10.00
CA TRP A 247 -5.60 6.63 -10.49
C TRP A 247 -4.12 6.85 -10.77
N GLN A 248 -3.84 7.71 -11.75
CA GLN A 248 -2.50 8.09 -12.16
C GLN A 248 -2.50 9.45 -12.85
N THR A 249 -1.34 10.03 -13.11
CA THR A 249 -1.20 11.24 -13.92
C THR A 249 -0.60 10.92 -15.29
N VAL A 250 -0.84 11.76 -16.28
CA VAL A 250 -0.30 11.58 -17.64
C VAL A 250 1.23 11.60 -17.64
N SER A 251 1.84 12.50 -16.86
CA SER A 251 3.30 12.64 -16.80
C SER A 251 4.00 11.48 -16.10
N ASP A 252 3.25 10.67 -15.34
CA ASP A 252 3.72 9.47 -14.64
C ASP A 252 3.39 8.18 -15.41
N ASP A 253 3.36 8.27 -16.72
CA ASP A 253 3.06 7.17 -17.64
C ASP A 253 1.73 6.43 -17.37
N GLY A 254 0.63 7.09 -17.69
CA GLY A 254 -0.72 6.54 -17.56
C GLY A 254 -0.96 5.17 -18.23
N ARG A 255 -0.03 4.70 -19.09
CA ARG A 255 -0.13 3.37 -19.74
C ARG A 255 -0.15 2.23 -18.73
N HIS A 256 0.52 2.38 -17.57
CA HIS A 256 0.46 1.41 -16.46
C HIS A 256 -0.97 1.16 -16.01
N SER A 257 -1.68 2.22 -15.70
CA SER A 257 -3.09 2.15 -15.27
C SER A 257 -4.03 1.70 -16.40
N MET A 258 -3.78 2.16 -17.64
CA MET A 258 -4.59 1.77 -18.79
C MET A 258 -4.47 0.26 -19.11
N CYS A 259 -3.28 -0.33 -19.05
CA CYS A 259 -3.11 -1.75 -19.32
C CYS A 259 -3.75 -2.62 -18.24
N LEU A 260 -3.68 -2.22 -16.97
CA LEU A 260 -4.36 -2.90 -15.88
C LEU A 260 -5.89 -2.82 -16.06
N ALA A 261 -6.42 -1.62 -16.31
CA ALA A 261 -7.84 -1.40 -16.52
C ALA A 261 -8.38 -2.20 -17.74
N LYS A 262 -7.58 -2.27 -18.83
CA LYS A 262 -7.95 -3.10 -19.99
C LYS A 262 -8.05 -4.58 -19.61
N ALA A 263 -7.11 -5.10 -18.84
CA ALA A 263 -7.14 -6.50 -18.42
C ALA A 263 -8.32 -6.80 -17.48
N LEU A 264 -8.66 -5.87 -16.59
CA LEU A 264 -9.86 -5.96 -15.74
C LEU A 264 -11.15 -5.97 -16.60
N GLN A 265 -11.23 -5.08 -17.60
CA GLN A 265 -12.37 -5.03 -18.54
C GLN A 265 -12.51 -6.34 -19.31
N ASP A 266 -11.40 -6.88 -19.82
CA ASP A 266 -11.43 -8.13 -20.59
C ASP A 266 -11.90 -9.33 -19.74
N ALA A 267 -11.63 -9.31 -18.43
CA ALA A 267 -12.02 -10.35 -17.48
C ALA A 267 -13.42 -10.10 -16.85
N GLY A 268 -14.07 -8.99 -17.14
CA GLY A 268 -15.36 -8.61 -16.56
C GLY A 268 -15.29 -8.23 -15.09
N VAL A 269 -14.11 -7.81 -14.61
CA VAL A 269 -13.92 -7.35 -13.23
C VAL A 269 -14.27 -5.86 -13.14
N PRO A 270 -15.11 -5.43 -12.17
CA PRO A 270 -15.44 -4.02 -11.99
C PRO A 270 -14.21 -3.18 -11.68
N TYR A 271 -14.14 -1.99 -12.26
CA TYR A 271 -13.08 -1.04 -11.94
C TYR A 271 -13.53 0.40 -12.19
N GLU A 272 -12.83 1.34 -11.52
CA GLU A 272 -12.90 2.76 -11.80
C GLU A 272 -11.49 3.28 -12.10
N LEU A 273 -11.33 4.11 -13.16
CA LEU A 273 -10.02 4.60 -13.62
C LEU A 273 -10.04 6.11 -13.79
N HIS A 274 -9.09 6.79 -13.15
CA HIS A 274 -8.83 8.22 -13.32
C HIS A 274 -7.40 8.46 -13.80
N ILE A 275 -7.24 9.15 -14.94
CA ILE A 275 -5.95 9.61 -15.44
C ILE A 275 -5.99 11.13 -15.52
N PHE A 276 -5.34 11.78 -14.57
CA PHE A 276 -5.30 13.23 -14.48
C PHE A 276 -4.25 13.81 -15.44
N GLN A 277 -4.60 14.88 -16.16
CA GLN A 277 -3.67 15.56 -17.05
C GLN A 277 -2.52 16.24 -16.27
N GLN A 278 -2.85 16.81 -15.11
CA GLN A 278 -1.90 17.48 -14.24
C GLN A 278 -1.33 16.55 -13.19
N GLY A 279 -0.20 16.91 -12.62
CA GLY A 279 0.44 16.18 -11.55
C GLY A 279 1.63 15.36 -12.03
N VAL A 280 2.28 14.71 -11.08
CA VAL A 280 3.50 13.91 -11.27
C VAL A 280 3.44 12.68 -10.36
N HIS A 281 4.47 11.83 -10.38
CA HIS A 281 4.61 10.72 -9.44
C HIS A 281 4.78 11.19 -7.99
N GLY A 282 4.22 10.46 -7.01
CA GLY A 282 4.51 10.69 -5.58
C GLY A 282 3.69 11.80 -4.93
N MET A 283 2.50 12.10 -5.42
CA MET A 283 1.68 13.21 -4.90
C MET A 283 0.87 12.87 -3.65
N ALA A 284 0.85 11.63 -3.17
CA ALA A 284 0.04 11.21 -2.03
C ALA A 284 -1.42 11.69 -2.12
N MET A 285 -1.86 12.56 -1.20
CA MET A 285 -3.21 13.15 -1.25
C MET A 285 -3.33 14.33 -2.23
N ALA A 286 -2.23 14.79 -2.84
CA ALA A 286 -2.15 15.93 -3.78
C ALA A 286 -2.66 17.28 -3.21
N ASP A 287 -2.65 17.43 -1.90
CA ASP A 287 -3.15 18.57 -1.11
C ASP A 287 -2.02 19.42 -0.49
N GLY A 288 -0.80 19.32 -1.02
CA GLY A 288 0.39 19.99 -0.49
C GLY A 288 1.14 19.18 0.58
N ASP A 289 0.49 18.25 1.25
CA ASP A 289 1.11 17.35 2.24
C ASP A 289 1.73 16.13 1.56
N ASN A 290 2.68 16.38 0.68
CA ASN A 290 3.43 15.36 -0.07
C ASN A 290 4.91 15.76 -0.16
N ASP A 291 5.73 14.87 -0.70
CA ASP A 291 7.17 15.07 -0.81
C ASP A 291 7.58 16.19 -1.78
N LEU A 292 6.66 16.67 -2.60
CA LEU A 292 6.92 17.61 -3.68
C LEU A 292 6.39 19.02 -3.41
N ASP A 293 5.69 19.24 -2.28
CA ASP A 293 4.99 20.49 -1.96
C ASP A 293 3.95 20.89 -3.01
N LEU A 294 3.39 19.91 -3.72
CA LEU A 294 2.43 20.16 -4.80
C LEU A 294 1.00 20.06 -4.28
N ASP A 295 0.28 21.17 -4.36
CA ASP A 295 -1.16 21.25 -4.17
C ASP A 295 -1.83 21.38 -5.54
N ILE A 296 -2.50 20.31 -5.99
CA ILE A 296 -3.25 20.29 -7.24
C ILE A 296 -4.68 19.84 -6.92
N TRP A 297 -5.53 20.80 -6.59
CA TRP A 297 -6.90 20.59 -6.14
C TRP A 297 -7.71 19.62 -7.02
N HIS A 298 -7.48 19.63 -8.33
CA HIS A 298 -8.17 18.74 -9.26
C HIS A 298 -7.74 17.28 -9.08
N VAL A 299 -6.43 17.04 -8.85
CA VAL A 299 -5.92 15.70 -8.57
C VAL A 299 -6.32 15.26 -7.16
N ALA A 300 -6.28 16.15 -6.18
CA ALA A 300 -6.65 15.85 -4.78
C ALA A 300 -8.07 15.28 -4.63
N ARG A 301 -8.96 15.54 -5.59
CA ARG A 301 -10.31 14.95 -5.64
C ARG A 301 -10.33 13.44 -5.72
N TRP A 302 -9.22 12.79 -6.09
CA TRP A 302 -9.15 11.34 -6.10
C TRP A 302 -9.54 10.72 -4.76
N GLY A 303 -9.17 11.38 -3.65
CA GLY A 303 -9.48 10.89 -2.29
C GLY A 303 -10.98 10.83 -2.03
N GLU A 304 -11.75 11.86 -2.45
CA GLU A 304 -13.21 11.89 -2.35
C GLU A 304 -13.86 10.85 -3.25
N LEU A 305 -13.45 10.79 -4.52
CA LEU A 305 -13.96 9.79 -5.48
C LEU A 305 -13.70 8.36 -4.99
N CYS A 306 -12.51 8.10 -4.48
CA CYS A 306 -12.16 6.80 -3.91
C CYS A 306 -13.00 6.46 -2.68
N LYS A 307 -13.20 7.42 -1.77
CA LYS A 307 -14.06 7.25 -0.60
C LYS A 307 -15.48 6.85 -1.01
N GLU A 308 -16.10 7.62 -1.91
CA GLU A 308 -17.45 7.35 -2.40
C GLU A 308 -17.54 5.97 -3.06
N TRP A 309 -16.53 5.61 -3.87
CA TRP A 309 -16.45 4.30 -4.49
C TRP A 309 -16.35 3.16 -3.48
N LEU A 310 -15.51 3.28 -2.44
CA LEU A 310 -15.36 2.28 -1.38
C LEU A 310 -16.63 2.12 -0.53
N GLU A 311 -17.39 3.19 -0.33
CA GLU A 311 -18.69 3.14 0.35
C GLU A 311 -19.75 2.37 -0.47
N PHE A 312 -19.61 2.41 -1.79
CA PHE A 312 -20.49 1.72 -2.72
C PHE A 312 -20.15 0.20 -2.85
N ILE A 313 -18.86 -0.19 -2.77
CA ILE A 313 -18.40 -1.59 -2.82
C ILE A 313 -18.89 -2.34 -1.57
#